data_5324dd6414e44474337d99cccb64ecd3
#
_entry.id   5324dd6414e44474337d99cccb64ecd3
#
_cell.length_a   1.000
_cell.length_b   1.000
_cell.length_c   1.000
_cell.angle_alpha   90.00
_cell.angle_beta   90.00
_cell.angle_gamma   90.00
#
_symmetry.space_group_name_H-M   'P 1'
#
loop_
_entity.id
_entity.type
_entity.pdbx_description
1 polymer ?
#
loop_
_entity_poly.entity_id
_entity_poly.type
_entity_poly.pdbx_seq_one_letter_code
_entity_poly.pdbx_strand_id
1 'polypeptide(L)'
;QDVEIDAHGEIKLLSGVAKERRISIEDDEMRHGRKSKSQRFDGYKRHILRDLDNGLIRAVGITRANIPEASVTDAIAVDLKSQKVNLVELHIDRAYLSSSLVQNRSDELIIYCKAWQVKNSKRFTKTAFILDWDNQTICCPNQVILPFTVGSKVQFPKNICATCPVRELCTTSK
;
A
#
# COMPACT_ATOMS: atom_id res chain seq x y z
N GLN A 1 23.01 -12.01 8.79
CA GLN A 1 21.64 -11.66 8.34
C GLN A 1 21.17 -12.50 7.14
N ASP A 2 22.11 -13.16 6.44
CA ASP A 2 21.83 -13.94 5.24
C ASP A 2 21.95 -15.46 5.47
N VAL A 3 22.16 -15.84 6.72
CA VAL A 3 22.31 -17.23 7.13
C VAL A 3 21.36 -17.54 8.30
N GLU A 4 20.81 -18.73 8.26
CA GLU A 4 20.04 -19.33 9.33
C GLU A 4 20.76 -20.62 9.75
N ILE A 5 20.80 -20.88 11.04
CA ILE A 5 21.32 -22.15 11.57
C ILE A 5 20.11 -23.05 11.77
N ASP A 6 20.07 -24.17 11.08
CA ASP A 6 18.96 -25.12 11.21
C ASP A 6 19.02 -25.91 12.53
N ALA A 7 18.00 -26.72 12.78
CA ALA A 7 17.90 -27.53 14.00
C ALA A 7 19.05 -28.56 14.19
N HIS A 8 19.84 -28.79 13.15
CA HIS A 8 21.01 -29.70 13.17
C HIS A 8 22.33 -28.94 13.27
N GLY A 9 22.29 -27.60 13.39
CA GLY A 9 23.49 -26.75 13.48
C GLY A 9 24.12 -26.42 12.13
N GLU A 10 23.48 -26.75 11.02
CA GLU A 10 23.98 -26.44 9.69
C GLU A 10 23.63 -25.02 9.26
N ILE A 11 24.59 -24.36 8.61
CA ILE A 11 24.41 -22.99 8.10
C ILE A 11 23.69 -23.06 6.75
N LYS A 12 22.49 -22.50 6.68
CA LYS A 12 21.71 -22.31 5.46
C LYS A 12 21.72 -20.86 5.01
N LEU A 13 21.99 -20.62 3.73
CA LEU A 13 21.79 -19.30 3.13
C LEU A 13 20.29 -19.05 2.93
N LEU A 14 19.82 -17.92 3.47
CA LEU A 14 18.44 -17.48 3.26
C LEU A 14 18.26 -17.08 1.80
N SER A 15 17.31 -17.69 1.11
CA SER A 15 16.93 -17.31 -0.23
C SER A 15 16.09 -16.03 -0.22
N GLY A 16 16.34 -15.12 -1.18
CA GLY A 16 15.60 -13.86 -1.30
C GLY A 16 16.27 -12.68 -0.59
N VAL A 17 15.52 -11.60 -0.41
CA VAL A 17 16.00 -10.39 0.28
C VAL A 17 15.33 -10.29 1.63
N ALA A 18 16.09 -10.49 2.70
CA ALA A 18 15.61 -10.25 4.06
C ALA A 18 15.18 -8.76 4.19
N LYS A 19 14.00 -8.53 4.78
CA LYS A 19 13.40 -7.19 4.90
C LYS A 19 14.34 -6.19 5.58
N GLU A 20 15.10 -6.65 6.56
CA GLU A 20 16.01 -5.81 7.35
C GLU A 20 17.49 -6.05 6.98
N ARG A 21 17.77 -6.61 5.81
CA ARG A 21 19.14 -6.82 5.36
C ARG A 21 19.91 -5.50 5.34
N ARG A 22 21.03 -5.48 6.04
CA ARG A 22 21.99 -4.38 5.98
C ARG A 22 22.74 -4.44 4.65
N ILE A 23 22.76 -3.34 3.93
CA ILE A 23 23.36 -3.24 2.58
C ILE A 23 24.56 -2.31 2.52
N SER A 24 24.83 -1.57 3.59
CA SER A 24 25.99 -0.71 3.73
C SER A 24 26.72 -1.01 5.02
N ILE A 25 28.05 -0.88 5.02
CA ILE A 25 28.90 -0.99 6.21
C ILE A 25 28.88 0.35 6.95
N GLU A 26 28.87 1.45 6.22
CA GLU A 26 28.92 2.82 6.77
C GLU A 26 27.56 3.31 7.26
N ASP A 27 26.49 2.92 6.57
CA ASP A 27 25.11 3.30 6.89
C ASP A 27 24.28 2.05 7.22
N ASP A 28 24.07 1.81 8.50
CA ASP A 28 23.32 0.66 9.01
C ASP A 28 21.80 0.79 8.85
N GLU A 29 21.30 1.98 8.53
CA GLU A 29 19.89 2.25 8.26
C GLU A 29 19.50 2.07 6.80
N MET A 30 20.45 2.12 5.88
CA MET A 30 20.20 1.94 4.46
C MET A 30 19.53 0.60 4.15
N ARG A 31 18.50 0.61 3.31
CA ARG A 31 17.74 -0.61 2.93
C ARG A 31 17.47 -0.65 1.43
N HIS A 32 17.22 -1.88 0.94
CA HIS A 32 16.70 -2.10 -0.41
C HIS A 32 15.25 -1.64 -0.52
N GLY A 33 14.97 -0.85 -1.55
CA GLY A 33 13.62 -0.46 -1.94
C GLY A 33 13.29 -0.92 -3.35
N ARG A 34 12.02 -0.80 -3.71
CA ARG A 34 11.54 -1.09 -5.07
C ARG A 34 10.60 0.01 -5.56
N LYS A 35 10.86 0.51 -6.75
CA LYS A 35 9.96 1.38 -7.48
C LYS A 35 9.00 0.58 -8.38
N SER A 36 9.45 -0.58 -8.87
CA SER A 36 8.67 -1.53 -9.67
C SER A 36 9.19 -2.95 -9.48
N LYS A 37 8.60 -3.94 -10.16
CA LYS A 37 9.12 -5.33 -10.15
C LYS A 37 10.57 -5.42 -10.64
N SER A 38 10.95 -4.59 -11.61
CA SER A 38 12.28 -4.59 -12.26
C SER A 38 13.21 -3.52 -11.72
N GLN A 39 12.71 -2.48 -11.06
CA GLN A 39 13.51 -1.36 -10.61
C GLN A 39 13.68 -1.37 -9.10
N ARG A 40 14.91 -1.65 -8.66
CA ARG A 40 15.36 -1.59 -7.27
C ARG A 40 16.20 -0.33 -7.06
N PHE A 41 16.27 0.13 -5.83
CA PHE A 41 17.18 1.18 -5.40
C PHE A 41 17.57 0.94 -3.94
N ASP A 42 18.71 1.49 -3.54
CA ASP A 42 19.22 1.40 -2.19
C ASP A 42 19.21 2.78 -1.54
N GLY A 43 18.88 2.85 -0.26
CA GLY A 43 18.89 4.10 0.49
C GLY A 43 17.56 4.43 1.13
N TYR A 44 17.04 5.62 0.81
CA TYR A 44 15.90 6.24 1.47
C TYR A 44 14.88 6.78 0.48
N LYS A 45 13.64 6.94 0.94
CA LYS A 45 12.60 7.67 0.25
C LYS A 45 12.48 9.06 0.84
N ARG A 46 12.39 10.06 -0.01
CA ARG A 46 12.10 11.44 0.36
C ARG A 46 10.65 11.76 0.10
N HIS A 47 9.98 12.31 1.08
CA HIS A 47 8.60 12.75 1.04
C HIS A 47 8.55 14.26 1.22
N ILE A 48 7.82 14.95 0.39
CA ILE A 48 7.71 16.42 0.42
C ILE A 48 6.23 16.78 0.36
N LEU A 49 5.78 17.51 1.36
CA LEU A 49 4.48 18.16 1.34
C LEU A 49 4.68 19.61 0.91
N ARG A 50 4.03 19.96 -0.20
CA ARG A 50 4.08 21.29 -0.79
C ARG A 50 2.70 21.94 -0.77
N ASP A 51 2.67 23.18 -0.38
CA ASP A 51 1.52 24.07 -0.52
C ASP A 51 1.34 24.41 -2.02
N LEU A 52 0.15 24.18 -2.55
CA LEU A 52 -0.12 24.38 -3.97
C LEU A 52 -0.33 25.85 -4.35
N ASP A 53 -0.82 26.67 -3.41
CA ASP A 53 -1.14 28.08 -3.67
C ASP A 53 0.13 28.94 -3.74
N ASN A 54 1.04 28.75 -2.79
CA ASN A 54 2.24 29.59 -2.70
C ASN A 54 3.54 28.83 -3.02
N GLY A 55 3.45 27.51 -3.21
CA GLY A 55 4.60 26.68 -3.59
C GLY A 55 5.59 26.36 -2.46
N LEU A 56 5.30 26.76 -1.23
CA LEU A 56 6.18 26.50 -0.08
C LEU A 56 6.20 25.02 0.31
N ILE A 57 7.37 24.55 0.72
CA ILE A 57 7.50 23.23 1.33
C ILE A 57 7.05 23.36 2.79
N ARG A 58 5.98 22.65 3.17
CA ARG A 58 5.41 22.66 4.51
C ARG A 58 6.00 21.57 5.41
N ALA A 59 6.34 20.42 4.84
CA ALA A 59 6.96 19.34 5.58
C ALA A 59 7.85 18.50 4.67
N VAL A 60 8.85 17.89 5.26
CA VAL A 60 9.76 16.93 4.61
C VAL A 60 9.92 15.72 5.51
N GLY A 61 9.79 14.53 4.94
CA GLY A 61 10.05 13.29 5.65
C GLY A 61 11.04 12.41 4.89
N ILE A 62 11.82 11.63 5.63
CA ILE A 62 12.72 10.63 5.08
C ILE A 62 12.38 9.29 5.72
N THR A 63 12.21 8.25 4.90
CA THR A 63 12.03 6.89 5.37
C THR A 63 13.02 5.95 4.71
N ARG A 64 13.37 4.86 5.38
CA ARG A 64 14.17 3.79 4.77
C ARG A 64 13.46 3.26 3.53
N ALA A 65 14.21 2.83 2.53
CA ALA A 65 13.65 2.40 1.23
C ALA A 65 12.63 1.27 1.31
N ASN A 66 12.71 0.39 2.33
CA ASN A 66 11.80 -0.73 2.55
C ASN A 66 10.51 -0.37 3.33
N ILE A 67 10.44 0.84 3.90
CA ILE A 67 9.28 1.28 4.69
C ILE A 67 8.16 1.78 3.76
N PRO A 68 6.89 1.46 4.02
CA PRO A 68 5.77 2.00 3.26
C PRO A 68 5.69 3.53 3.32
N GLU A 69 5.31 4.17 2.22
CA GLU A 69 5.19 5.63 2.13
C GLU A 69 4.21 6.21 3.16
N ALA A 70 3.14 5.48 3.44
CA ALA A 70 2.12 5.90 4.40
C ALA A 70 2.66 6.18 5.82
N SER A 71 3.75 5.55 6.22
CA SER A 71 4.31 5.69 7.58
C SER A 71 4.88 7.07 7.89
N VAL A 72 5.23 7.87 6.86
CA VAL A 72 5.80 9.22 7.07
C VAL A 72 4.74 10.23 7.48
N THR A 73 3.46 9.94 7.28
CA THR A 73 2.39 10.93 7.46
C THR A 73 2.18 11.36 8.89
N ASP A 74 2.57 10.55 9.88
CA ASP A 74 2.50 10.94 11.29
C ASP A 74 3.50 12.06 11.61
N ALA A 75 4.73 11.96 11.10
CA ALA A 75 5.72 13.02 11.23
C ALA A 75 5.28 14.30 10.49
N ILE A 76 4.75 14.16 9.28
CA ILE A 76 4.20 15.28 8.51
C ILE A 76 3.05 15.96 9.27
N ALA A 77 2.17 15.21 9.90
CA ALA A 77 1.06 15.75 10.69
C ALA A 77 1.56 16.57 11.89
N VAL A 78 2.64 16.14 12.54
CA VAL A 78 3.28 16.89 13.63
C VAL A 78 3.82 18.22 13.12
N ASP A 79 4.51 18.24 11.98
CA ASP A 79 5.02 19.48 11.38
C ASP A 79 3.90 20.46 11.03
N LEU A 80 2.82 19.99 10.40
CA LEU A 80 1.68 20.81 10.07
C LEU A 80 1.02 21.41 11.31
N LYS A 81 0.87 20.60 12.36
CA LYS A 81 0.30 21.05 13.63
C LYS A 81 1.17 22.12 14.28
N SER A 82 2.48 21.98 14.25
CA SER A 82 3.43 22.97 14.79
C SER A 82 3.34 24.31 14.07
N GLN A 83 3.07 24.30 12.76
CA GLN A 83 2.88 25.46 11.92
C GLN A 83 1.45 26.03 11.98
N LYS A 84 0.53 25.38 12.72
CA LYS A 84 -0.92 25.71 12.76
C LYS A 84 -1.57 25.70 11.37
N VAL A 85 -1.09 24.82 10.48
CA VAL A 85 -1.67 24.65 9.15
C VAL A 85 -2.91 23.78 9.25
N ASN A 86 -4.03 24.26 8.74
CA ASN A 86 -5.24 23.47 8.55
C ASN A 86 -5.30 22.96 7.11
N LEU A 87 -5.36 21.63 6.93
CA LEU A 87 -5.50 21.01 5.62
C LEU A 87 -6.96 21.02 5.20
N VAL A 88 -7.27 21.63 4.07
CA VAL A 88 -8.59 21.64 3.43
C VAL A 88 -8.63 20.65 2.28
N GLU A 89 -7.56 20.61 1.49
CA GLU A 89 -7.38 19.69 0.38
C GLU A 89 -6.02 19.02 0.46
N LEU A 90 -5.96 17.73 0.11
CA LEU A 90 -4.73 16.96 0.08
C LEU A 90 -4.64 16.11 -1.20
N HIS A 91 -3.68 16.44 -2.05
CA HIS A 91 -3.35 15.70 -3.27
C HIS A 91 -2.25 14.70 -2.99
N ILE A 92 -2.53 13.40 -3.12
CA ILE A 92 -1.60 12.33 -2.75
C ILE A 92 -1.48 11.24 -3.82
N ASP A 93 -0.35 10.52 -3.79
CA ASP A 93 -0.27 9.21 -4.44
C ASP A 93 -1.03 8.15 -3.64
N ARG A 94 -1.46 7.12 -4.32
CA ARG A 94 -2.20 5.99 -3.72
C ARG A 94 -1.45 5.27 -2.60
N ALA A 95 -0.12 5.35 -2.60
CA ALA A 95 0.72 4.75 -1.56
C ALA A 95 0.45 5.34 -0.15
N TYR A 96 -0.13 6.56 -0.09
CA TYR A 96 -0.47 7.23 1.16
C TYR A 96 -1.92 6.99 1.64
N LEU A 97 -2.77 6.35 0.83
CA LEU A 97 -4.20 6.14 1.18
C LEU A 97 -4.41 5.32 2.47
N SER A 98 -3.46 4.45 2.81
CA SER A 98 -3.53 3.64 4.04
C SER A 98 -2.98 4.34 5.28
N SER A 99 -2.58 5.61 5.17
CA SER A 99 -2.02 6.37 6.28
C SER A 99 -3.07 6.80 7.30
N SER A 100 -2.63 6.97 8.55
CA SER A 100 -3.44 7.51 9.64
C SER A 100 -4.02 8.89 9.32
N LEU A 101 -3.24 9.75 8.67
CA LEU A 101 -3.66 11.08 8.23
C LEU A 101 -4.88 11.03 7.30
N VAL A 102 -4.94 10.03 6.41
CA VAL A 102 -6.06 9.86 5.47
C VAL A 102 -7.23 9.13 6.13
N GLN A 103 -6.96 8.09 6.91
CA GLN A 103 -8.01 7.27 7.53
C GLN A 103 -8.76 7.99 8.65
N ASN A 104 -8.05 8.80 9.43
CA ASN A 104 -8.61 9.55 10.58
C ASN A 104 -8.92 11.02 10.25
N ARG A 105 -9.01 11.36 8.95
CA ARG A 105 -9.29 12.73 8.53
C ARG A 105 -10.67 13.20 8.99
N SER A 106 -10.82 14.51 9.16
CA SER A 106 -12.14 15.13 9.29
C SER A 106 -12.91 15.06 7.96
N ASP A 107 -14.24 15.16 8.02
CA ASP A 107 -15.10 15.18 6.84
C ASP A 107 -14.85 16.42 5.96
N GLU A 108 -14.26 17.46 6.52
CA GLU A 108 -13.90 18.70 5.82
C GLU A 108 -12.67 18.55 4.93
N LEU A 109 -11.78 17.56 5.20
CA LEU A 109 -10.58 17.36 4.41
C LEU A 109 -10.88 16.56 3.14
N ILE A 110 -10.76 17.21 2.00
CA ILE A 110 -10.95 16.59 0.68
C ILE A 110 -9.64 15.92 0.23
N ILE A 111 -9.71 14.64 -0.11
CA ILE A 111 -8.56 13.88 -0.61
C ILE A 111 -8.66 13.70 -2.13
N TYR A 112 -7.67 14.20 -2.83
CA TYR A 112 -7.48 13.94 -4.27
C TYR A 112 -6.42 12.89 -4.49
N CYS A 113 -6.81 11.79 -5.13
CA CYS A 113 -5.90 10.71 -5.46
C CYS A 113 -6.18 10.19 -6.85
N LYS A 114 -5.12 9.79 -7.57
CA LYS A 114 -5.29 9.20 -8.90
C LYS A 114 -6.13 7.93 -8.81
N ALA A 115 -7.21 7.89 -9.58
CA ALA A 115 -8.09 6.74 -9.65
C ALA A 115 -7.33 5.44 -10.04
N TRP A 116 -7.81 4.30 -9.56
CA TRP A 116 -7.30 3.01 -9.98
C TRP A 116 -7.56 2.84 -11.48
N GLN A 117 -6.52 2.45 -12.21
CA GLN A 117 -6.71 2.12 -13.61
C GLN A 117 -7.60 0.88 -13.72
N VAL A 118 -8.71 1.02 -14.45
CA VAL A 118 -9.67 -0.05 -14.73
C VAL A 118 -9.19 -0.89 -15.92
N LYS A 119 -7.89 -1.10 -16.10
CA LYS A 119 -7.35 -1.96 -17.15
C LYS A 119 -7.19 -3.37 -16.63
N ASN A 120 -8.02 -4.27 -17.12
CA ASN A 120 -7.91 -5.68 -16.81
C ASN A 120 -7.99 -6.55 -18.08
N SER A 121 -7.51 -6.02 -19.20
CA SER A 121 -7.51 -6.67 -20.53
C SER A 121 -8.88 -7.35 -20.84
N LYS A 122 -8.96 -8.68 -20.84
CA LYS A 122 -10.18 -9.44 -21.10
C LYS A 122 -10.94 -9.88 -19.83
N ARG A 123 -10.50 -9.46 -18.62
CA ARG A 123 -11.10 -9.91 -17.37
C ARG A 123 -11.98 -8.86 -16.74
N PHE A 124 -12.78 -9.31 -15.78
CA PHE A 124 -13.57 -8.42 -14.94
C PHE A 124 -12.69 -7.35 -14.28
N THR A 125 -13.19 -6.14 -14.33
CA THR A 125 -12.59 -5.02 -13.61
C THR A 125 -13.04 -5.05 -12.15
N LYS A 126 -12.39 -4.27 -11.29
CA LYS A 126 -12.83 -4.14 -9.88
C LYS A 126 -14.25 -3.63 -9.75
N THR A 127 -14.71 -2.83 -10.70
CA THR A 127 -16.08 -2.28 -10.75
C THR A 127 -17.16 -3.32 -11.05
N ALA A 128 -16.77 -4.51 -11.52
CA ALA A 128 -17.69 -5.63 -11.68
C ALA A 128 -18.04 -6.35 -10.36
N PHE A 129 -17.31 -6.00 -9.28
CA PHE A 129 -17.60 -6.44 -7.92
C PHE A 129 -18.38 -5.33 -7.23
N ILE A 130 -19.59 -5.64 -6.76
CA ILE A 130 -20.47 -4.66 -6.12
C ILE A 130 -20.19 -4.67 -4.63
N LEU A 131 -19.81 -3.51 -4.09
CA LEU A 131 -19.61 -3.31 -2.65
C LEU A 131 -20.85 -2.65 -2.07
N ASP A 132 -21.44 -3.29 -1.09
CA ASP A 132 -22.48 -2.73 -0.23
C ASP A 132 -21.83 -2.30 1.09
N TRP A 133 -21.68 -1.01 1.25
CA TRP A 133 -21.01 -0.42 2.41
C TRP A 133 -21.88 -0.46 3.67
N ASP A 134 -23.20 -0.37 3.51
CA ASP A 134 -24.14 -0.37 4.64
C ASP A 134 -24.21 -1.76 5.29
N ASN A 135 -24.25 -2.81 4.45
CA ASN A 135 -24.28 -4.19 4.90
C ASN A 135 -22.88 -4.81 5.02
N GLN A 136 -21.82 -4.08 4.67
CA GLN A 136 -20.43 -4.56 4.64
C GLN A 136 -20.29 -5.88 3.86
N THR A 137 -20.88 -5.95 2.66
CA THR A 137 -20.81 -7.11 1.80
C THR A 137 -20.25 -6.79 0.43
N ILE A 138 -19.60 -7.79 -0.17
CA ILE A 138 -19.09 -7.73 -1.55
C ILE A 138 -19.72 -8.84 -2.38
N CYS A 139 -20.30 -8.48 -3.53
CA CYS A 139 -20.87 -9.40 -4.49
C CYS A 139 -19.94 -9.56 -5.70
N CYS A 140 -19.57 -10.78 -6.06
CA CYS A 140 -18.80 -11.05 -7.27
C CYS A 140 -19.67 -11.09 -8.53
N PRO A 141 -19.09 -11.04 -9.75
CA PRO A 141 -19.85 -11.10 -11.00
C PRO A 141 -20.72 -12.36 -11.17
N ASN A 142 -20.43 -13.44 -10.44
CA ASN A 142 -21.27 -14.66 -10.38
C ASN A 142 -22.21 -14.66 -9.17
N GLN A 143 -22.57 -13.49 -8.65
CA GLN A 143 -23.56 -13.27 -7.58
C GLN A 143 -23.26 -13.97 -6.23
N VAL A 144 -22.01 -14.34 -5.97
CA VAL A 144 -21.60 -14.82 -4.64
C VAL A 144 -21.35 -13.61 -3.76
N ILE A 145 -22.05 -13.56 -2.62
CA ILE A 145 -21.97 -12.47 -1.64
C ILE A 145 -21.15 -12.93 -0.44
N LEU A 146 -20.18 -12.14 -0.03
CA LEU A 146 -19.37 -12.36 1.16
C LEU A 146 -19.32 -11.10 2.02
N PRO A 147 -19.26 -11.25 3.37
CA PRO A 147 -18.99 -10.13 4.24
C PRO A 147 -17.52 -9.65 4.07
N PHE A 148 -17.29 -8.36 4.32
CA PHE A 148 -15.96 -7.82 4.43
C PHE A 148 -15.80 -6.91 5.65
N THR A 149 -14.57 -6.78 6.10
CA THR A 149 -14.18 -5.75 7.08
C THR A 149 -13.31 -4.74 6.38
N VAL A 150 -13.52 -3.45 6.64
CA VAL A 150 -12.73 -2.36 6.05
C VAL A 150 -11.24 -2.59 6.31
N GLY A 151 -10.41 -2.45 5.26
CA GLY A 151 -8.98 -2.70 5.33
C GLY A 151 -8.56 -4.17 5.25
N SER A 152 -9.50 -5.12 5.26
CA SER A 152 -9.19 -6.54 5.15
C SER A 152 -9.16 -7.05 3.70
N LYS A 153 -8.57 -8.24 3.53
CA LYS A 153 -8.56 -8.94 2.24
C LYS A 153 -9.71 -9.93 2.19
N VAL A 154 -10.61 -9.76 1.22
CA VAL A 154 -11.68 -10.74 0.96
C VAL A 154 -11.17 -11.87 0.07
N GLN A 155 -11.42 -13.11 0.46
CA GLN A 155 -11.12 -14.31 -0.32
C GLN A 155 -12.40 -15.08 -0.61
N PHE A 156 -12.75 -15.20 -1.89
CA PHE A 156 -13.87 -16.03 -2.31
C PHE A 156 -13.50 -17.51 -2.16
N PRO A 157 -14.46 -18.38 -1.73
CA PRO A 157 -14.21 -19.80 -1.49
C PRO A 157 -13.70 -20.52 -2.75
N LYS A 158 -12.60 -21.26 -2.62
CA LYS A 158 -11.95 -21.93 -3.75
C LYS A 158 -12.85 -22.96 -4.43
N ASN A 159 -13.65 -23.70 -3.66
CA ASN A 159 -14.59 -24.68 -4.17
C ASN A 159 -15.66 -24.07 -5.07
N ILE A 160 -16.21 -22.91 -4.68
CA ILE A 160 -17.20 -22.18 -5.49
C ILE A 160 -16.53 -21.60 -6.75
N CYS A 161 -15.35 -21.03 -6.60
CA CYS A 161 -14.62 -20.45 -7.72
C CYS A 161 -14.12 -21.49 -8.72
N ALA A 162 -13.82 -22.73 -8.28
CA ALA A 162 -13.32 -23.80 -9.13
C ALA A 162 -14.33 -24.20 -10.23
N THR A 163 -15.61 -24.22 -9.89
CA THR A 163 -16.72 -24.59 -10.79
C THR A 163 -17.44 -23.38 -11.39
N CYS A 164 -16.94 -22.17 -11.16
CA CYS A 164 -17.57 -20.94 -11.60
C CYS A 164 -17.53 -20.79 -13.13
N PRO A 165 -18.67 -20.59 -13.81
CA PRO A 165 -18.74 -20.50 -15.28
C PRO A 165 -17.98 -19.29 -15.84
N VAL A 166 -17.76 -18.25 -15.03
CA VAL A 166 -17.05 -17.03 -15.43
C VAL A 166 -15.65 -16.92 -14.82
N ARG A 167 -15.10 -18.03 -14.31
CA ARG A 167 -13.80 -18.06 -13.63
C ARG A 167 -12.66 -17.49 -14.48
N GLU A 168 -12.61 -17.82 -15.77
CA GLU A 168 -11.55 -17.37 -16.70
C GLU A 168 -11.52 -15.86 -16.85
N LEU A 169 -12.70 -15.22 -16.70
CA LEU A 169 -12.82 -13.77 -16.69
C LEU A 169 -12.46 -13.12 -15.36
N CYS A 170 -12.33 -13.92 -14.28
CA CYS A 170 -11.94 -13.42 -12.95
C CYS A 170 -10.43 -13.54 -12.70
N THR A 171 -9.85 -14.72 -12.91
CA THR A 171 -8.48 -15.02 -12.45
C THR A 171 -7.76 -16.04 -13.32
N THR A 172 -6.43 -15.94 -13.36
CA THR A 172 -5.53 -16.97 -13.93
C THR A 172 -4.96 -17.88 -12.84
N SER A 173 -5.26 -17.64 -11.57
CA SER A 173 -4.79 -18.49 -10.48
C SER A 173 -5.38 -19.89 -10.62
N LYS A 174 -4.52 -20.90 -10.54
CA LYS A 174 -4.91 -22.31 -10.51
C LYS A 174 -5.44 -22.70 -9.15
#